data_6de2ea164f6160102463d24873f45403
#
_entry.id   6de2ea164f6160102463d24873f45403
#
_cell.length_a   1.000
_cell.length_b   1.000
_cell.length_c   1.000
_cell.angle_alpha   90.00
_cell.angle_beta   90.00
_cell.angle_gamma   90.00
#
_symmetry.space_group_name_H-M   'P 1'
#
loop_
_entity.id
_entity.type
_entity.pdbx_description
1 polymer ?
#
loop_
_entity_poly.entity_id
_entity_poly.type
_entity_poly.pdbx_seq_one_letter_code
_entity_poly.pdbx_strand_id
1 'polypeptide(L)'
;RTLKRMEKKLEKLEFDSVLREFIYRAYLPNSIDKNFQTFLDNKLKKVNASLLQRDFKKLFIEEKPNKLISSSCNVLILKSKNDLILEENSCDNFSKFLNQSQRIKPKLIELKNQGHILHNLDIFKLISQWLYF
;
A
#
# COMPACT_ATOMS: atom_id res chain seq x y z
N ARG A 1 14.27 6.14 0.15
CA ARG A 1 15.48 5.41 0.66
C ARG A 1 15.24 3.90 0.78
N THR A 2 14.08 3.47 1.25
CA THR A 2 13.74 2.05 1.44
C THR A 2 13.61 1.29 0.13
N LEU A 3 12.89 1.82 -0.86
CA LEU A 3 12.72 1.19 -2.18
C LEU A 3 14.05 0.94 -2.90
N LYS A 4 14.96 1.91 -2.91
CA LYS A 4 16.30 1.73 -3.51
C LYS A 4 17.13 0.62 -2.84
N ARG A 5 16.96 0.43 -1.53
CA ARG A 5 17.61 -0.68 -0.81
C ARG A 5 17.01 -2.02 -1.21
N MET A 6 15.69 -2.09 -1.35
CA MET A 6 14.99 -3.29 -1.81
C MET A 6 15.38 -3.64 -3.25
N GLU A 7 15.48 -2.64 -4.14
CA GLU A 7 15.95 -2.83 -5.52
C GLU A 7 17.32 -3.50 -5.56
N LYS A 8 18.30 -2.99 -4.81
CA LYS A 8 19.63 -3.60 -4.73
C LYS A 8 19.63 -5.04 -4.22
N LYS A 9 18.73 -5.38 -3.30
CA LYS A 9 18.58 -6.76 -2.83
C LYS A 9 17.96 -7.66 -3.90
N LEU A 10 16.98 -7.14 -4.67
CA LEU A 10 16.39 -7.86 -5.78
C LEU A 10 17.39 -8.13 -6.90
N GLU A 11 18.31 -7.21 -7.17
CA GLU A 11 19.43 -7.43 -8.10
C GLU A 11 20.35 -8.58 -7.66
N LYS A 12 20.49 -8.77 -6.33
CA LYS A 12 21.25 -9.88 -5.74
C LYS A 12 20.46 -11.17 -5.59
N LEU A 13 19.24 -11.23 -6.14
CA LEU A 13 18.32 -12.37 -6.04
C LEU A 13 17.88 -12.71 -4.60
N GLU A 14 17.92 -11.73 -3.69
CA GLU A 14 17.48 -11.89 -2.29
C GLU A 14 15.95 -11.69 -2.14
N PHE A 15 15.15 -12.34 -2.99
CA PHE A 15 13.70 -12.12 -3.09
C PHE A 15 12.95 -12.39 -1.80
N ASP A 16 13.27 -13.50 -1.11
CA ASP A 16 12.63 -13.86 0.15
C ASP A 16 12.84 -12.77 1.21
N SER A 17 14.07 -12.31 1.36
CA SER A 17 14.44 -11.23 2.29
C SER A 17 13.70 -9.93 1.99
N VAL A 18 13.57 -9.57 0.71
CA VAL A 18 12.88 -8.33 0.30
C VAL A 18 11.39 -8.40 0.61
N LEU A 19 10.74 -9.52 0.26
CA LEU A 19 9.30 -9.69 0.49
C LEU A 19 8.97 -9.75 1.98
N ARG A 20 9.78 -10.46 2.80
CA ARG A 20 9.61 -10.50 4.25
C ARG A 20 9.75 -9.11 4.85
N GLU A 21 10.78 -8.37 4.47
CA GLU A 21 10.98 -7.00 4.95
C GLU A 21 9.80 -6.08 4.57
N PHE A 22 9.33 -6.18 3.32
CA PHE A 22 8.18 -5.41 2.85
C PHE A 22 6.92 -5.73 3.66
N ILE A 23 6.57 -7.01 3.78
CA ILE A 23 5.39 -7.44 4.52
C ILE A 23 5.48 -7.05 5.99
N TYR A 24 6.64 -7.27 6.63
CA TYR A 24 6.85 -6.87 8.01
C TYR A 24 6.59 -5.37 8.21
N ARG A 25 7.16 -4.52 7.35
CA ARG A 25 6.95 -3.07 7.41
C ARG A 25 5.51 -2.67 7.15
N ALA A 26 4.84 -3.37 6.24
CA ALA A 26 3.44 -3.11 5.90
C ALA A 26 2.49 -3.44 7.06
N TYR A 27 2.88 -4.39 7.91
CA TYR A 27 2.10 -4.78 9.09
C TYR A 27 2.30 -3.88 10.30
N LEU A 28 3.47 -3.25 10.46
CA LEU A 28 3.74 -2.40 11.63
C LEU A 28 2.66 -1.29 11.76
N PRO A 29 2.22 -0.97 12.98
CA PRO A 29 2.70 -1.41 14.28
C PRO A 29 2.13 -2.77 14.75
N ASN A 30 1.29 -3.42 13.96
CA ASN A 30 0.70 -4.72 14.31
C ASN A 30 1.74 -5.84 14.17
N SER A 31 1.58 -6.89 14.93
CA SER A 31 2.42 -8.09 14.83
C SER A 31 1.84 -9.08 13.82
N ILE A 32 2.72 -9.85 13.18
CA ILE A 32 2.35 -10.96 12.32
C ILE A 32 2.20 -12.20 13.21
N ASP A 33 1.02 -12.83 13.19
CA ASP A 33 0.78 -14.06 13.91
C ASP A 33 1.48 -15.28 13.27
N LYS A 34 1.59 -16.38 14.02
CA LYS A 34 2.27 -17.60 13.56
C LYS A 34 1.59 -18.27 12.35
N ASN A 35 0.26 -18.19 12.27
CA ASN A 35 -0.49 -18.80 11.16
C ASN A 35 -0.19 -18.06 9.86
N PHE A 36 -0.21 -16.73 9.93
CA PHE A 36 0.14 -15.90 8.78
C PHE A 36 1.62 -16.06 8.40
N GLN A 37 2.53 -16.19 9.38
CA GLN A 37 3.95 -16.49 9.12
C GLN A 37 4.10 -17.79 8.33
N THR A 38 3.44 -18.86 8.76
CA THR A 38 3.46 -20.17 8.07
C THR A 38 2.86 -20.08 6.66
N PHE A 39 1.76 -19.36 6.52
CA PHE A 39 1.16 -19.08 5.21
C PHE A 39 2.15 -18.36 4.28
N LEU A 40 2.78 -17.31 4.77
CA LEU A 40 3.76 -16.52 4.05
C LEU A 40 4.95 -17.39 3.60
N ASP A 41 5.52 -18.20 4.49
CA ASP A 41 6.63 -19.11 4.18
C ASP A 41 6.30 -20.06 3.04
N ASN A 42 5.07 -20.58 3.01
CA ASN A 42 4.60 -21.46 1.96
C ASN A 42 4.38 -20.72 0.62
N LYS A 43 3.95 -19.46 0.67
CA LYS A 43 3.73 -18.64 -0.54
C LYS A 43 5.04 -18.14 -1.14
N LEU A 44 5.99 -17.72 -0.32
CA LEU A 44 7.29 -17.23 -0.77
C LEU A 44 8.07 -18.25 -1.59
N LYS A 45 7.96 -19.55 -1.25
CA LYS A 45 8.57 -20.63 -2.04
C LYS A 45 8.07 -20.71 -3.50
N LYS A 46 6.93 -20.12 -3.81
CA LYS A 46 6.27 -20.15 -5.12
C LYS A 46 6.37 -18.82 -5.87
N VAL A 47 7.13 -17.87 -5.35
CA VAL A 47 7.25 -16.54 -5.97
C VAL A 47 8.03 -16.63 -7.27
N ASN A 48 7.48 -16.06 -8.33
CA ASN A 48 8.19 -15.88 -9.60
C ASN A 48 9.09 -14.65 -9.50
N ALA A 49 10.39 -14.88 -9.43
CA ALA A 49 11.40 -13.84 -9.28
C ALA A 49 11.37 -12.78 -10.40
N SER A 50 11.21 -13.23 -11.67
CA SER A 50 11.17 -12.31 -12.81
C SER A 50 9.93 -11.42 -12.79
N LEU A 51 8.79 -11.98 -12.41
CA LEU A 51 7.55 -11.24 -12.25
C LEU A 51 7.69 -10.19 -11.14
N LEU A 52 8.26 -10.58 -10.00
CA LEU A 52 8.49 -9.68 -8.86
C LEU A 52 9.41 -8.53 -9.25
N GLN A 53 10.52 -8.79 -9.93
CA GLN A 53 11.43 -7.73 -10.41
C GLN A 53 10.73 -6.75 -11.35
N ARG A 54 9.96 -7.30 -12.32
CA ARG A 54 9.21 -6.48 -13.27
C ARG A 54 8.21 -5.57 -12.56
N ASP A 55 7.45 -6.13 -11.62
CA ASP A 55 6.40 -5.37 -10.93
C ASP A 55 7.02 -4.37 -9.95
N PHE A 56 8.14 -4.71 -9.33
CA PHE A 56 8.88 -3.78 -8.47
C PHE A 56 9.43 -2.58 -9.27
N LYS A 57 9.97 -2.81 -10.47
CA LYS A 57 10.43 -1.72 -11.34
C LYS A 57 9.33 -0.72 -11.68
N LYS A 58 8.07 -1.17 -11.79
CA LYS A 58 6.93 -0.28 -12.04
C LYS A 58 6.70 0.75 -10.94
N LEU A 59 7.12 0.47 -9.69
CA LEU A 59 7.01 1.42 -8.58
C LEU A 59 7.91 2.65 -8.75
N PHE A 60 8.89 2.61 -9.65
CA PHE A 60 9.78 3.74 -9.96
C PHE A 60 9.35 4.53 -11.20
N ILE A 61 8.34 4.04 -11.92
CA ILE A 61 7.84 4.75 -13.10
C ILE A 61 6.85 5.81 -12.60
N GLU A 62 7.24 7.06 -12.74
CA GLU A 62 6.35 8.21 -12.49
C GLU A 62 5.34 8.36 -13.64
N GLU A 63 4.42 7.43 -13.75
CA GLU A 63 3.26 7.61 -14.62
C GLU A 63 2.27 8.53 -13.92
N LYS A 64 2.17 9.77 -14.39
CA LYS A 64 1.07 10.64 -13.99
C LYS A 64 -0.22 10.06 -14.59
N PRO A 65 -1.17 9.64 -13.76
CA PRO A 65 -2.41 9.08 -14.25
C PRO A 65 -3.21 10.16 -15.00
N ASN A 66 -3.26 10.08 -16.32
CA ASN A 66 -3.89 11.10 -17.15
C ASN A 66 -5.41 11.17 -17.00
N LYS A 67 -6.07 10.08 -16.67
CA LYS A 67 -7.51 10.02 -16.32
C LYS A 67 -7.79 8.73 -15.57
N LEU A 68 -7.67 8.75 -14.27
CA LEU A 68 -7.88 7.53 -13.47
C LEU A 68 -9.32 7.29 -13.07
N ILE A 69 -10.08 8.33 -12.85
CA ILE A 69 -11.36 8.22 -12.16
C ILE A 69 -12.36 9.17 -12.85
N SER A 70 -13.57 8.69 -13.06
CA SER A 70 -14.68 9.56 -13.51
C SER A 70 -14.98 10.62 -12.46
N SER A 71 -15.28 11.83 -12.89
CA SER A 71 -15.67 12.95 -12.00
C SER A 71 -16.95 12.66 -11.20
N SER A 72 -17.70 11.62 -11.58
CA SER A 72 -18.89 11.15 -10.84
C SER A 72 -18.58 10.10 -9.75
N CYS A 73 -17.33 9.68 -9.61
CA CYS A 73 -16.96 8.72 -8.59
C CYS A 73 -16.77 9.38 -7.23
N ASN A 74 -17.36 8.78 -6.20
CA ASN A 74 -16.99 9.08 -4.83
C ASN A 74 -15.69 8.38 -4.48
N VAL A 75 -14.76 9.06 -3.83
CA VAL A 75 -13.45 8.53 -3.46
C VAL A 75 -13.25 8.62 -1.94
N LEU A 76 -12.93 7.49 -1.34
CA LEU A 76 -12.50 7.39 0.04
C LEU A 76 -11.01 7.06 0.08
N ILE A 77 -10.23 7.88 0.77
CA ILE A 77 -8.80 7.64 1.02
C ILE A 77 -8.65 7.29 2.51
N LEU A 78 -8.15 6.11 2.78
CA LEU A 78 -7.78 5.68 4.12
C LEU A 78 -6.27 5.86 4.28
N LYS A 79 -5.88 6.81 5.13
CA LYS A 79 -4.48 7.14 5.43
C LYS A 79 -4.11 6.53 6.77
N SER A 80 -3.08 5.72 6.81
CA SER A 80 -2.53 5.24 8.07
C SER A 80 -1.41 6.16 8.56
N LYS A 81 -1.46 6.54 9.82
CA LYS A 81 -0.41 7.35 10.46
C LYS A 81 0.92 6.60 10.59
N ASN A 82 0.88 5.28 10.68
CA ASN A 82 2.05 4.43 10.88
C ASN A 82 2.46 3.69 9.60
N ASP A 83 2.04 4.15 8.43
CA ASP A 83 2.44 3.57 7.16
C ASP A 83 3.94 3.79 6.92
N LEU A 84 4.69 2.68 6.85
CA LEU A 84 6.14 2.69 6.58
C LEU A 84 6.48 2.36 5.11
N ILE A 85 5.47 2.18 4.28
CA ILE A 85 5.61 1.87 2.85
C ILE A 85 5.46 3.12 2.00
N LEU A 86 4.40 3.90 2.25
CA LEU A 86 4.16 5.15 1.54
C LEU A 86 4.97 6.30 2.16
N GLU A 87 5.27 7.29 1.35
CA GLU A 87 5.81 8.55 1.85
C GLU A 87 4.73 9.29 2.64
N GLU A 88 5.15 10.03 3.66
CA GLU A 88 4.27 10.67 4.65
C GLU A 88 3.13 11.49 4.02
N ASN A 89 3.40 12.18 2.93
CA ASN A 89 2.43 13.06 2.26
C ASN A 89 1.74 12.42 1.05
N SER A 90 1.95 11.13 0.77
CA SER A 90 1.42 10.49 -0.46
C SER A 90 -0.09 10.58 -0.56
N CYS A 91 -0.81 10.28 0.52
CA CYS A 91 -2.28 10.34 0.54
C CYS A 91 -2.79 11.79 0.40
N ASP A 92 -2.13 12.74 1.04
CA ASP A 92 -2.50 14.16 0.97
C ASP A 92 -2.24 14.72 -0.43
N ASN A 93 -1.11 14.37 -1.04
CA ASN A 93 -0.77 14.76 -2.40
C ASN A 93 -1.75 14.15 -3.41
N PHE A 94 -2.13 12.89 -3.22
CA PHE A 94 -3.14 12.24 -4.06
C PHE A 94 -4.51 12.88 -3.90
N SER A 95 -4.92 13.21 -2.68
CA SER A 95 -6.16 13.95 -2.40
C SER A 95 -6.18 15.32 -3.10
N LYS A 96 -5.08 16.08 -3.02
CA LYS A 96 -4.93 17.36 -3.71
C LYS A 96 -5.01 17.18 -5.23
N PHE A 97 -4.33 16.18 -5.77
CA PHE A 97 -4.37 15.87 -7.20
C PHE A 97 -5.80 15.58 -7.67
N LEU A 98 -6.57 14.74 -6.95
CA LEU A 98 -7.96 14.44 -7.28
C LEU A 98 -8.83 15.70 -7.27
N ASN A 99 -8.66 16.56 -6.29
CA ASN A 99 -9.42 17.79 -6.17
C ASN A 99 -9.09 18.78 -7.29
N GLN A 100 -7.82 19.01 -7.59
CA GLN A 100 -7.36 20.00 -8.54
C GLN A 100 -7.49 19.54 -10.00
N SER A 101 -7.10 18.29 -10.30
CA SER A 101 -7.01 17.78 -11.66
C SER A 101 -8.27 17.05 -12.12
N GLN A 102 -9.01 16.46 -11.21
CA GLN A 102 -10.19 15.63 -11.50
C GLN A 102 -11.49 16.26 -11.00
N ARG A 103 -11.43 17.35 -10.24
CA ARG A 103 -12.58 18.00 -9.57
C ARG A 103 -13.35 17.07 -8.65
N ILE A 104 -12.69 16.04 -8.11
CA ILE A 104 -13.22 15.08 -7.16
C ILE A 104 -12.80 15.55 -5.76
N LYS A 105 -13.76 15.66 -4.83
CA LYS A 105 -13.47 15.92 -3.41
C LYS A 105 -13.41 14.59 -2.66
N PRO A 106 -12.24 13.98 -2.50
CA PRO A 106 -12.14 12.72 -1.77
C PRO A 106 -12.40 12.94 -0.29
N LYS A 107 -13.04 11.97 0.36
CA LYS A 107 -13.08 11.89 1.80
C LYS A 107 -11.79 11.23 2.28
N LEU A 108 -10.98 11.95 3.04
CA LEU A 108 -9.75 11.42 3.63
C LEU A 108 -10.00 11.13 5.12
N ILE A 109 -9.68 9.89 5.54
CA ILE A 109 -9.80 9.46 6.94
C ILE A 109 -8.44 8.95 7.39
N GLU A 110 -7.92 9.53 8.48
CA GLU A 110 -6.70 9.07 9.11
C GLU A 110 -6.99 7.98 10.13
N LEU A 111 -6.32 6.84 9.97
CA LEU A 111 -6.43 5.67 10.83
C LEU A 111 -5.25 5.67 11.82
N LYS A 112 -5.57 5.63 13.11
CA LYS A 112 -4.58 5.49 14.18
C LYS A 112 -4.23 4.01 14.38
N ASN A 113 -2.98 3.73 14.74
CA ASN A 113 -2.50 2.38 15.07
C ASN A 113 -2.68 1.34 13.95
N GLN A 114 -2.69 1.77 12.70
CA GLN A 114 -2.68 0.91 11.52
C GLN A 114 -1.39 1.12 10.73
N GLY A 115 -0.92 0.07 10.07
CA GLY A 115 0.15 0.11 9.10
C GLY A 115 -0.38 0.28 7.67
N HIS A 116 0.43 -0.06 6.70
CA HIS A 116 0.02 -0.09 5.30
C HIS A 116 -1.07 -1.13 5.04
N ILE A 117 -0.97 -2.29 5.70
CA ILE A 117 -2.02 -3.31 5.70
C ILE A 117 -3.00 -3.00 6.82
N LEU A 118 -4.25 -2.84 6.44
CA LEU A 118 -5.34 -2.51 7.35
C LEU A 118 -5.94 -3.79 7.92
N HIS A 119 -5.81 -3.97 9.23
CA HIS A 119 -6.09 -5.25 9.89
C HIS A 119 -7.38 -5.31 10.71
N ASN A 120 -8.14 -4.21 10.79
CA ASN A 120 -9.22 -4.13 11.76
C ASN A 120 -10.61 -4.28 11.12
N LEU A 121 -11.49 -5.06 11.76
CA LEU A 121 -12.92 -5.16 11.40
C LEU A 121 -13.63 -3.80 11.39
N ASP A 122 -13.17 -2.83 12.17
CA ASP A 122 -13.68 -1.46 12.18
C ASP A 122 -13.53 -0.75 10.83
N ILE A 123 -12.56 -1.15 10.02
CA ILE A 123 -12.35 -0.61 8.67
C ILE A 123 -13.49 -1.01 7.75
N PHE A 124 -13.95 -2.26 7.83
CA PHE A 124 -15.11 -2.72 7.07
C PHE A 124 -16.38 -1.95 7.46
N LYS A 125 -16.56 -1.69 8.75
CA LYS A 125 -17.67 -0.88 9.25
C LYS A 125 -17.58 0.56 8.71
N LEU A 126 -16.39 1.14 8.70
CA LEU A 126 -16.14 2.49 8.20
C LEU A 126 -16.39 2.60 6.70
N ILE A 127 -15.94 1.61 5.91
CA ILE A 127 -16.21 1.53 4.46
C ILE A 127 -17.71 1.35 4.22
N SER A 128 -18.37 0.46 4.96
CA SER A 128 -19.81 0.26 4.85
C SER A 128 -20.59 1.54 5.15
N GLN A 129 -20.26 2.24 6.23
CA GLN A 129 -20.87 3.53 6.54
C GLN A 129 -20.67 4.56 5.43
N TRP A 130 -19.50 4.57 4.77
CA TRP A 130 -19.23 5.47 3.67
C TRP A 130 -20.00 5.13 2.39
N LEU A 131 -20.25 3.83 2.12
CA LEU A 131 -20.97 3.38 0.94
C LEU A 131 -22.48 3.64 1.01
N TYR A 132 -23.04 3.74 2.22
CA TYR A 132 -24.49 3.91 2.45
C TYR A 132 -24.90 5.37 2.75
N PHE A 133 -23.95 6.32 2.66
CA PHE A 133 -24.18 7.75 2.74
C PHE A 133 -23.81 8.46 1.44
#